data_d6e5c690f4ac1aa37fc3a90f9f8b30da
#
_entry.id   d6e5c690f4ac1aa37fc3a90f9f8b30da
#
_cell.length_a   1.000
_cell.length_b   1.000
_cell.length_c   1.000
_cell.angle_alpha   90.00
_cell.angle_beta   90.00
_cell.angle_gamma   90.00
#
_symmetry.space_group_name_H-M   'P 1'
#
loop_
_entity.id
_entity.type
_entity.pdbx_description
1 polymer ?
#
loop_
_entity_poly.entity_id
_entity_poly.type
_entity_poly.pdbx_seq_one_letter_code
_entity_poly.pdbx_strand_id
1 'polypeptide(L)'
;MEEKHSKWEIREKTKSMFINKPIYFNWHPDYRGRMYSGSYHYNPQGDEYEKSIIAFAEDTKVNRKGMFAIYRAIARAFGKDKLTDNDKVQWFMENRETLNPAEAKEPHIARALLISLNRAKQENKTNIMVELD
;
A
#
# COMPACT_ATOMS: atom_id res chain seq x y z
N MET A 1 -11.94 -13.42 21.26
CA MET A 1 -11.41 -14.33 20.24
C MET A 1 -12.39 -14.63 19.11
N GLU A 2 -13.65 -14.87 19.41
CA GLU A 2 -14.68 -15.15 18.40
C GLU A 2 -14.90 -13.97 17.45
N GLU A 3 -14.89 -12.73 17.94
CA GLU A 3 -15.06 -11.55 17.10
C GLU A 3 -13.92 -11.37 16.08
N LYS A 4 -12.67 -11.62 16.46
CA LYS A 4 -11.54 -11.53 15.54
C LYS A 4 -11.60 -12.59 14.45
N HIS A 5 -12.01 -13.79 14.81
CA HIS A 5 -12.13 -14.91 13.88
C HIS A 5 -13.26 -14.67 12.87
N SER A 6 -14.41 -14.21 13.34
CA SER A 6 -15.54 -13.86 12.49
C SER A 6 -15.21 -12.72 11.54
N LYS A 7 -14.53 -11.69 12.02
CA LYS A 7 -14.07 -10.56 11.18
C LYS A 7 -13.10 -11.00 10.09
N TRP A 8 -12.17 -11.89 10.43
CA TRP A 8 -11.23 -12.46 9.48
C TRP A 8 -11.92 -13.29 8.39
N GLU A 9 -12.87 -14.14 8.77
CA GLU A 9 -13.65 -14.95 7.82
C GLU A 9 -14.42 -14.08 6.84
N ILE A 10 -15.06 -13.02 7.32
CA ILE A 10 -15.81 -12.07 6.48
C ILE A 10 -14.85 -11.36 5.50
N ARG A 11 -13.67 -10.96 5.96
CA ARG A 11 -12.63 -10.34 5.11
C ARG A 11 -12.22 -11.27 3.97
N GLU A 12 -11.89 -12.51 4.28
CA GLU A 12 -11.47 -13.49 3.28
C GLU A 12 -12.58 -13.78 2.26
N LYS A 13 -13.81 -13.90 2.72
CA LYS A 13 -14.97 -14.11 1.86
C LYS A 13 -15.20 -12.91 0.94
N THR A 14 -15.16 -11.71 1.48
CA THR A 14 -15.32 -10.47 0.71
C THR A 14 -14.20 -10.32 -0.32
N LYS A 15 -12.96 -10.60 0.06
CA LYS A 15 -11.80 -10.56 -0.84
C LYS A 15 -11.99 -11.49 -2.03
N SER A 16 -12.43 -12.73 -1.80
CA SER A 16 -12.63 -13.70 -2.88
C SER A 16 -13.78 -13.30 -3.83
N MET A 17 -14.76 -12.56 -3.35
CA MET A 17 -15.85 -12.04 -4.19
C MET A 17 -15.39 -10.93 -5.13
N PHE A 18 -14.42 -10.11 -4.73
CA PHE A 18 -14.01 -8.90 -5.44
C PHE A 18 -12.62 -8.96 -6.04
N ILE A 19 -11.92 -10.08 -5.89
CA ILE A 19 -10.55 -10.21 -6.43
C ILE A 19 -10.58 -9.99 -7.96
N ASN A 20 -9.66 -9.17 -8.44
CA ASN A 20 -9.53 -8.78 -9.85
C ASN A 20 -10.77 -8.08 -10.44
N LYS A 21 -11.65 -7.57 -9.59
CA LYS A 21 -12.82 -6.80 -10.01
C LYS A 21 -12.71 -5.37 -9.52
N PRO A 22 -13.15 -4.38 -10.31
CA PRO A 22 -13.21 -3.01 -9.84
C PRO A 22 -14.18 -2.89 -8.66
N ILE A 23 -13.76 -2.15 -7.63
CA ILE A 23 -14.59 -1.82 -6.48
C ILE A 23 -14.62 -0.31 -6.30
N TYR A 24 -15.69 0.17 -5.69
CA TYR A 24 -15.91 1.60 -5.50
C TYR A 24 -16.15 1.88 -4.03
N PHE A 25 -15.69 3.04 -3.57
CA PHE A 25 -15.86 3.47 -2.19
C PHE A 25 -16.80 4.66 -2.13
N ASN A 26 -17.73 4.65 -1.17
CA ASN A 26 -18.56 5.80 -0.89
C ASN A 26 -17.79 6.74 0.04
N TRP A 27 -17.58 7.97 -0.42
CA TRP A 27 -16.85 8.98 0.34
C TRP A 27 -17.82 10.00 0.91
N HIS A 28 -17.57 10.43 2.14
CA HIS A 28 -18.34 11.49 2.77
C HIS A 28 -17.42 12.41 3.56
N PRO A 29 -17.73 13.74 3.58
CA PRO A 29 -16.94 14.68 4.35
C PRO A 29 -17.38 14.71 5.82
N ASP A 30 -16.44 15.04 6.71
CA ASP A 30 -16.79 15.40 8.09
C ASP A 30 -17.01 16.92 8.19
N TYR A 31 -17.31 17.39 9.41
CA TYR A 31 -17.54 18.81 9.66
C TYR A 31 -16.30 19.69 9.43
N ARG A 32 -15.10 19.08 9.38
CA ARG A 32 -13.82 19.78 9.12
C ARG A 32 -13.45 19.77 7.64
N GLY A 33 -14.26 19.20 6.77
CA GLY A 33 -14.01 19.10 5.34
C GLY A 33 -13.12 17.97 4.91
N ARG A 34 -12.76 17.05 5.82
CA ARG A 34 -12.00 15.84 5.48
C ARG A 34 -12.91 14.78 4.89
N MET A 35 -12.40 14.07 3.91
CA MET A 35 -13.14 12.98 3.27
C MET A 35 -12.85 11.65 3.93
N TYR A 36 -13.91 10.87 4.18
CA TYR A 36 -13.81 9.54 4.78
C TYR A 36 -14.53 8.53 3.91
N SER A 37 -13.91 7.34 3.76
CA SER A 37 -14.54 6.21 3.11
C SER A 37 -15.53 5.52 4.07
N GLY A 38 -16.73 5.22 3.58
CA GLY A 38 -17.75 4.52 4.36
C GLY A 38 -17.58 3.01 4.41
N SER A 39 -16.57 2.44 3.75
CA SER A 39 -16.37 1.00 3.73
C SER A 39 -15.87 0.48 5.07
N TYR A 40 -16.43 -0.65 5.53
CA TYR A 40 -16.05 -1.24 6.82
C TYR A 40 -14.92 -2.25 6.70
N HIS A 41 -14.97 -3.17 5.71
CA HIS A 41 -14.02 -4.29 5.64
C HIS A 41 -12.77 -3.99 4.80
N TYR A 42 -12.93 -3.34 3.66
CA TYR A 42 -11.82 -2.97 2.79
C TYR A 42 -11.88 -1.48 2.55
N ASN A 43 -11.07 -0.75 3.30
CA ASN A 43 -11.10 0.70 3.34
C ASN A 43 -9.69 1.23 3.04
N PRO A 44 -9.53 2.11 2.04
CA PRO A 44 -8.22 2.69 1.76
C PRO A 44 -7.67 3.54 2.90
N GLN A 45 -8.51 3.88 3.88
CA GLN A 45 -8.12 4.56 5.13
C GLN A 45 -8.08 3.61 6.32
N GLY A 46 -8.18 2.31 6.10
CA GLY A 46 -8.21 1.29 7.14
C GLY A 46 -6.83 0.94 7.70
N ASP A 47 -6.71 -0.27 8.23
CA ASP A 47 -5.45 -0.74 8.80
C ASP A 47 -4.42 -1.06 7.69
N GLU A 48 -3.22 -1.42 8.10
CA GLU A 48 -2.11 -1.72 7.19
C GLU A 48 -2.46 -2.83 6.18
N TYR A 49 -3.11 -3.89 6.65
CA TYR A 49 -3.50 -5.00 5.78
C TYR A 49 -4.51 -4.56 4.72
N GLU A 50 -5.55 -3.84 5.13
CA GLU A 50 -6.57 -3.33 4.19
C GLU A 50 -5.95 -2.43 3.11
N LYS A 51 -5.05 -1.54 3.51
CA LYS A 51 -4.34 -0.68 2.55
C LYS A 51 -3.45 -1.45 1.60
N SER A 52 -2.84 -2.55 2.07
CA SER A 52 -1.88 -3.30 1.27
C SER A 52 -2.52 -4.08 0.11
N ILE A 53 -3.79 -4.43 0.22
CA ILE A 53 -4.48 -5.23 -0.79
C ILE A 53 -5.33 -4.41 -1.76
N ILE A 54 -5.46 -3.12 -1.51
CA ILE A 54 -6.21 -2.20 -2.40
C ILE A 54 -5.23 -1.54 -3.37
N ALA A 55 -5.56 -1.56 -4.64
CA ALA A 55 -4.76 -0.93 -5.69
C ALA A 55 -5.67 -0.16 -6.64
N PHE A 56 -5.11 0.76 -7.40
CA PHE A 56 -5.86 1.46 -8.44
C PHE A 56 -6.26 0.47 -9.55
N ALA A 57 -7.45 0.68 -10.12
CA ALA A 57 -7.95 -0.19 -11.20
C ALA A 57 -7.12 -0.02 -12.48
N GLU A 58 -6.60 1.17 -12.73
CA GLU A 58 -5.81 1.47 -13.91
C GLU A 58 -4.31 1.51 -13.59
N ASP A 59 -3.51 0.96 -14.51
CA ASP A 59 -2.06 1.07 -14.42
C ASP A 59 -1.59 2.45 -14.87
N THR A 60 -0.53 2.93 -14.22
CA THR A 60 0.15 4.17 -14.58
C THR A 60 1.58 3.85 -15.00
N LYS A 61 2.06 4.47 -16.05
CA LYS A 61 3.46 4.33 -16.47
C LYS A 61 4.38 4.89 -15.40
N VAL A 62 5.46 4.16 -15.12
CA VAL A 62 6.43 4.55 -14.11
C VAL A 62 7.65 5.16 -14.79
N ASN A 63 7.89 6.44 -14.54
CA ASN A 63 9.11 7.12 -14.96
C ASN A 63 10.13 7.11 -13.80
N ARG A 64 11.28 7.78 -14.00
CA ARG A 64 12.33 7.86 -12.98
C ARG A 64 11.81 8.44 -11.65
N LYS A 65 11.01 9.51 -11.72
CA LYS A 65 10.41 10.11 -10.52
C LYS A 65 9.47 9.15 -9.81
N GLY A 66 8.69 8.38 -10.57
CA GLY A 66 7.80 7.36 -10.04
C GLY A 66 8.57 6.24 -9.35
N MET A 67 9.71 5.81 -9.92
CA MET A 67 10.57 4.81 -9.28
C MET A 67 11.10 5.32 -7.93
N PHE A 68 11.55 6.58 -7.87
CA PHE A 68 12.01 7.17 -6.61
C PHE A 68 10.88 7.27 -5.58
N ALA A 69 9.65 7.55 -6.02
CA ALA A 69 8.50 7.56 -5.13
C ALA A 69 8.26 6.18 -4.50
N ILE A 70 8.40 5.11 -5.27
CA ILE A 70 8.30 3.73 -4.76
C ILE A 70 9.43 3.44 -3.76
N TYR A 71 10.65 3.85 -4.06
CA TYR A 71 11.80 3.67 -3.16
C TYR A 71 11.56 4.37 -1.82
N ARG A 72 11.06 5.59 -1.84
CA ARG A 72 10.73 6.34 -0.62
C ARG A 72 9.61 5.65 0.17
N ALA A 73 8.59 5.15 -0.52
CA ALA A 73 7.49 4.42 0.12
C ALA A 73 7.99 3.14 0.81
N ILE A 74 8.90 2.41 0.18
CA ILE A 74 9.51 1.22 0.78
C ILE A 74 10.29 1.59 2.04
N ALA A 75 11.10 2.64 1.99
CA ALA A 75 11.84 3.11 3.16
C ALA A 75 10.90 3.46 4.32
N ARG A 76 9.77 4.12 4.03
CA ARG A 76 8.75 4.44 5.04
C ARG A 76 8.15 3.18 5.64
N ALA A 77 7.84 2.17 4.83
CA ALA A 77 7.30 0.91 5.30
C ALA A 77 8.27 0.18 6.23
N PHE A 78 9.58 0.39 6.08
CA PHE A 78 10.60 -0.15 6.96
C PHE A 78 10.92 0.76 8.17
N GLY A 79 10.13 1.82 8.38
CA GLY A 79 10.25 2.66 9.56
C GLY A 79 11.17 3.88 9.39
N LYS A 80 11.57 4.20 8.18
CA LYS A 80 12.48 5.33 7.87
C LYS A 80 11.72 6.60 7.48
N ASP A 81 10.52 6.76 8.00
CA ASP A 81 9.61 7.86 7.68
C ASP A 81 10.13 9.25 8.08
N LYS A 82 11.04 9.30 9.05
CA LYS A 82 11.62 10.57 9.54
C LYS A 82 12.82 11.06 8.72
N LEU A 83 13.33 10.26 7.81
CA LEU A 83 14.44 10.67 6.94
C LEU A 83 13.95 11.65 5.87
N THR A 84 14.88 12.45 5.33
CA THR A 84 14.59 13.27 4.15
C THR A 84 14.31 12.38 2.94
N ASP A 85 13.71 12.94 1.89
CA ASP A 85 13.42 12.17 0.68
C ASP A 85 14.68 11.57 0.05
N ASN A 86 15.74 12.34 -0.02
CA ASN A 86 17.01 11.86 -0.55
C ASN A 86 17.62 10.75 0.30
N ASP A 87 17.54 10.87 1.61
CA ASP A 87 18.06 9.88 2.55
C ASP A 87 17.25 8.58 2.48
N LYS A 88 15.94 8.67 2.28
CA LYS A 88 15.08 7.49 2.06
C LYS A 88 15.51 6.71 0.82
N VAL A 89 15.72 7.40 -0.28
CA VAL A 89 16.19 6.77 -1.53
C VAL A 89 17.56 6.13 -1.32
N GLN A 90 18.48 6.84 -0.68
CA GLN A 90 19.81 6.33 -0.39
C GLN A 90 19.75 5.08 0.50
N TRP A 91 18.95 5.11 1.56
CA TRP A 91 18.75 3.95 2.45
C TRP A 91 18.24 2.74 1.66
N PHE A 92 17.28 2.95 0.76
CA PHE A 92 16.76 1.86 -0.07
C PHE A 92 17.85 1.28 -0.97
N MET A 93 18.63 2.13 -1.64
CA MET A 93 19.71 1.68 -2.53
C MET A 93 20.78 0.87 -1.81
N GLU A 94 21.09 1.23 -0.56
CA GLU A 94 22.05 0.51 0.25
C GLU A 94 21.53 -0.84 0.78
N ASN A 95 20.24 -0.97 0.99
CA ASN A 95 19.65 -2.14 1.64
C ASN A 95 18.79 -3.01 0.72
N ARG A 96 18.60 -2.63 -0.52
CA ARG A 96 17.64 -3.28 -1.45
C ARG A 96 17.78 -4.79 -1.60
N GLU A 97 19.00 -5.31 -1.46
CA GLU A 97 19.27 -6.74 -1.65
C GLU A 97 18.99 -7.58 -0.41
N THR A 98 18.88 -6.94 0.75
CA THR A 98 18.72 -7.63 2.04
C THR A 98 17.36 -7.38 2.69
N LEU A 99 16.45 -6.71 2.00
CA LEU A 99 15.14 -6.38 2.56
C LEU A 99 14.26 -7.60 2.73
N ASN A 100 13.78 -7.79 3.95
CA ASN A 100 12.80 -8.83 4.28
C ASN A 100 11.50 -8.16 4.75
N PRO A 101 10.39 -8.25 3.99
CA PRO A 101 9.13 -7.60 4.38
C PRO A 101 8.64 -8.01 5.77
N ALA A 102 8.93 -9.21 6.23
CA ALA A 102 8.51 -9.68 7.55
C ALA A 102 9.14 -8.88 8.69
N GLU A 103 10.29 -8.24 8.44
CA GLU A 103 11.01 -7.41 9.43
C GLU A 103 10.64 -5.93 9.36
N ALA A 104 9.78 -5.55 8.41
CA ALA A 104 9.37 -4.17 8.24
C ALA A 104 8.43 -3.71 9.34
N LYS A 105 8.38 -2.40 9.59
CA LYS A 105 7.42 -1.79 10.50
C LYS A 105 5.98 -2.02 10.01
N GLU A 106 5.78 -1.97 8.69
CA GLU A 106 4.51 -2.23 8.04
C GLU A 106 4.68 -3.39 7.04
N PRO A 107 4.66 -4.65 7.51
CA PRO A 107 5.07 -5.79 6.67
C PRO A 107 4.19 -6.02 5.45
N HIS A 108 2.88 -5.86 5.57
CA HIS A 108 1.97 -6.08 4.45
C HIS A 108 2.16 -5.02 3.36
N ILE A 109 2.29 -3.76 3.74
CA ILE A 109 2.55 -2.66 2.80
C ILE A 109 3.94 -2.83 2.16
N ALA A 110 4.95 -3.21 2.95
CA ALA A 110 6.28 -3.47 2.42
C ALA A 110 6.28 -4.57 1.36
N ARG A 111 5.56 -5.66 1.61
CA ARG A 111 5.42 -6.76 0.65
C ARG A 111 4.75 -6.29 -0.65
N ALA A 112 3.65 -5.54 -0.53
CA ALA A 112 2.94 -5.02 -1.69
C ALA A 112 3.82 -4.08 -2.52
N LEU A 113 4.59 -3.21 -1.86
CA LEU A 113 5.51 -2.29 -2.51
C LEU A 113 6.64 -3.02 -3.24
N LEU A 114 7.22 -4.06 -2.64
CA LEU A 114 8.29 -4.83 -3.27
C LEU A 114 7.78 -5.60 -4.49
N ILE A 115 6.58 -6.18 -4.42
CA ILE A 115 5.93 -6.82 -5.57
C ILE A 115 5.71 -5.80 -6.69
N SER A 116 5.20 -4.63 -6.35
CA SER A 116 4.95 -3.56 -7.32
C SER A 116 6.23 -3.00 -7.91
N LEU A 117 7.31 -2.94 -7.14
CA LEU A 117 8.62 -2.54 -7.64
C LEU A 117 9.12 -3.50 -8.71
N ASN A 118 9.02 -4.82 -8.47
CA ASN A 118 9.40 -5.81 -9.46
C ASN A 118 8.58 -5.69 -10.74
N ARG A 119 7.29 -5.47 -10.62
CA ARG A 119 6.41 -5.24 -11.77
C ARG A 119 6.80 -3.97 -12.52
N ALA A 120 7.09 -2.88 -11.81
CA ALA A 120 7.51 -1.63 -12.41
C ALA A 120 8.82 -1.77 -13.18
N LYS A 121 9.78 -2.57 -12.67
CA LYS A 121 11.03 -2.85 -13.36
C LYS A 121 10.84 -3.65 -14.65
N GLN A 122 9.88 -4.57 -14.67
CA GLN A 122 9.64 -5.45 -15.81
C GLN A 122 8.72 -4.83 -16.85
N GLU A 123 7.66 -4.16 -16.41
CA GLU A 123 6.59 -3.66 -17.27
C GLU A 123 6.51 -2.14 -17.39
N ASN A 124 7.28 -1.41 -16.62
CA ASN A 124 7.23 0.06 -16.51
C ASN A 124 5.85 0.60 -16.11
N LYS A 125 5.08 -0.20 -15.38
CA LYS A 125 3.72 0.15 -14.94
C LYS A 125 3.51 -0.22 -13.49
N THR A 126 2.65 0.55 -12.82
CA THR A 126 2.20 0.22 -11.46
C THR A 126 0.78 0.70 -11.25
N ASN A 127 0.05 0.01 -10.39
CA ASN A 127 -1.25 0.44 -9.88
C ASN A 127 -1.26 0.55 -8.36
N ILE A 128 -0.10 0.55 -7.73
CA ILE A 128 -0.01 0.63 -6.27
C ILE A 128 -0.38 2.01 -5.76
N MET A 129 -1.06 2.03 -4.63
CA MET A 129 -1.39 3.26 -3.91
C MET A 129 -0.24 3.62 -2.98
N VAL A 130 0.29 4.84 -3.12
CA VAL A 130 1.36 5.37 -2.28
C VAL A 130 0.79 6.53 -1.47
N GLU A 131 0.92 6.46 -0.14
CA GLU A 131 0.51 7.55 0.73
C GLU A 131 1.51 8.71 0.63
N LEU A 132 0.98 9.91 0.53
CA LEU A 132 1.76 11.14 0.59
C LEU A 132 1.70 11.71 2.00
N ASP A 133 2.80 12.26 2.44
CA ASP A 133 2.88 12.95 3.73
C ASP A 133 2.24 14.33 3.67
#